data_e9e3fce8095ab0c8fab25218b66f9d7b
#
_entry.id   e9e3fce8095ab0c8fab25218b66f9d7b
#
_cell.length_a   1.000
_cell.length_b   1.000
_cell.length_c   1.000
_cell.angle_alpha   90.00
_cell.angle_beta   90.00
_cell.angle_gamma   90.00
#
_symmetry.space_group_name_H-M   'P 1'
#
loop_
_entity.id
_entity.type
_entity.pdbx_description
1 polymer ?
#
loop_
_entity_poly.entity_id
_entity_poly.type
_entity_poly.pdbx_seq_one_letter_code
_entity_poly.pdbx_strand_id
1 'polypeptide(L)'
;SVDYQGKPTRVFAYYSDPDLLANRPHGKKKYAGVVLLHGGAGWAFRQWVEKWAAEGYAAIAIDLCGNGPEIRPLPDGGPNLGDDEAVFMQAENGDMKRSWTYHAVSSAILAHSLLLSMKQVDADKTCLTGISWGGYLTCIVAALDNRFKAAAPVYGCGYMDELKFFDYGMSKLSADGKARWMRDLDPSVYLPYVGIPMLMVNGNTDTAFDVPQYQKSCRLIPQHFREVCIRPGMRHGHYEGWEPAEIRCFFESAVGDGYPPIRITDVSLDDSLRVSFRTGIFPYSAEFYYTNDTLSDNAHRVWHTVGGTLNREKGTF
;
A
#
# COMPACT_ATOMS: atom_id res chain seq x y z
N SER A 1 12.38 -1.72 -19.81
CA SER A 1 12.60 -0.27 -19.68
C SER A 1 11.27 0.46 -19.80
N VAL A 2 11.14 1.59 -19.14
CA VAL A 2 10.04 2.54 -19.26
C VAL A 2 10.58 3.75 -20.00
N ASP A 3 9.83 4.23 -20.99
CA ASP A 3 10.23 5.47 -21.66
C ASP A 3 9.81 6.70 -20.85
N TYR A 4 10.76 7.57 -20.59
CA TYR A 4 10.51 8.86 -19.96
C TYR A 4 11.04 9.98 -20.84
N GLN A 5 10.16 10.89 -21.24
CA GLN A 5 10.47 12.00 -22.15
C GLN A 5 11.16 11.54 -23.47
N GLY A 6 10.71 10.40 -24.02
CA GLY A 6 11.24 9.84 -25.26
C GLY A 6 12.57 9.11 -25.13
N LYS A 7 13.03 8.82 -23.92
CA LYS A 7 14.25 8.06 -23.67
C LYS A 7 13.93 6.82 -22.83
N PRO A 8 14.46 5.64 -23.19
CA PRO A 8 14.34 4.45 -22.36
C PRO A 8 15.12 4.65 -21.05
N THR A 9 14.50 4.25 -19.94
CA THR A 9 15.11 4.34 -18.61
C THR A 9 15.34 2.98 -18.01
N ARG A 10 16.33 2.87 -17.12
CA ARG A 10 16.54 1.70 -16.27
C ARG A 10 15.96 1.94 -14.88
N VAL A 11 15.39 0.88 -14.31
CA VAL A 11 14.91 0.87 -12.93
C VAL A 11 15.76 -0.15 -12.16
N PHE A 12 16.38 0.31 -11.08
CA PHE A 12 17.12 -0.56 -10.17
C PHE A 12 16.15 -1.33 -9.27
N ALA A 13 16.49 -2.57 -8.92
CA ALA A 13 15.73 -3.38 -7.99
C ALA A 13 16.64 -4.27 -7.15
N TYR A 14 16.22 -4.52 -5.90
CA TYR A 14 16.67 -5.66 -5.12
C TYR A 14 15.68 -6.80 -5.27
N TYR A 15 16.21 -8.02 -5.36
CA TYR A 15 15.42 -9.24 -5.35
C TYR A 15 16.04 -10.24 -4.37
N SER A 16 15.21 -10.97 -3.67
CA SER A 16 15.59 -12.15 -2.90
C SER A 16 14.43 -13.13 -2.81
N ASP A 17 14.74 -14.36 -2.50
CA ASP A 17 13.81 -15.43 -2.15
C ASP A 17 14.42 -16.28 -1.02
N PRO A 18 13.69 -17.24 -0.45
CA PRO A 18 14.18 -18.06 0.66
C PRO A 18 15.47 -18.83 0.37
N ASP A 19 15.69 -19.25 -0.89
CA ASP A 19 16.91 -19.99 -1.24
C ASP A 19 18.11 -19.05 -1.36
N LEU A 20 17.94 -17.88 -2.00
CA LEU A 20 18.98 -16.86 -2.08
C LEU A 20 19.35 -16.33 -0.69
N LEU A 21 18.35 -16.04 0.15
CA LEU A 21 18.57 -15.54 1.51
C LEU A 21 19.36 -16.57 2.35
N ALA A 22 19.08 -17.86 2.18
CA ALA A 22 19.78 -18.95 2.86
C ALA A 22 21.08 -19.38 2.16
N ASN A 23 21.50 -18.68 1.10
CA ASN A 23 22.67 -19.02 0.28
C ASN A 23 22.64 -20.49 -0.21
N ARG A 24 21.48 -20.94 -0.69
CA ARG A 24 21.24 -22.30 -1.21
C ARG A 24 20.93 -22.26 -2.71
N PRO A 25 21.26 -23.34 -3.45
CA PRO A 25 20.79 -23.51 -4.81
C PRO A 25 19.25 -23.60 -4.86
N HIS A 26 18.65 -23.03 -5.89
CA HIS A 26 17.21 -23.14 -6.10
C HIS A 26 16.78 -24.61 -6.34
N GLY A 27 15.79 -25.04 -5.56
CA GLY A 27 15.11 -26.32 -5.73
C GLY A 27 13.96 -26.28 -6.75
N LYS A 28 13.05 -27.26 -6.64
CA LYS A 28 11.81 -27.31 -7.46
C LYS A 28 10.66 -26.50 -6.86
N LYS A 29 10.79 -26.08 -5.60
CA LYS A 29 9.76 -25.31 -4.89
C LYS A 29 9.62 -23.93 -5.54
N LYS A 30 8.39 -23.51 -5.77
CA LYS A 30 8.07 -22.14 -6.14
C LYS A 30 7.58 -21.36 -4.91
N TYR A 31 7.83 -20.09 -4.90
CA TYR A 31 7.47 -19.18 -3.83
C TYR A 31 6.38 -18.20 -4.30
N ALA A 32 5.47 -17.85 -3.40
CA ALA A 32 4.62 -16.69 -3.63
C ALA A 32 5.48 -15.44 -3.85
N GLY A 33 5.04 -14.54 -4.74
CA GLY A 33 5.80 -13.34 -5.09
C GLY A 33 5.24 -12.09 -4.43
N VAL A 34 6.10 -11.09 -4.14
CA VAL A 34 5.65 -9.78 -3.69
C VAL A 34 6.45 -8.66 -4.33
N VAL A 35 5.74 -7.65 -4.85
CA VAL A 35 6.30 -6.38 -5.34
C VAL A 35 6.20 -5.34 -4.23
N LEU A 36 7.29 -4.63 -3.96
CA LEU A 36 7.47 -3.70 -2.86
C LEU A 36 7.76 -2.29 -3.40
N LEU A 37 6.90 -1.31 -3.06
CA LEU A 37 6.98 0.07 -3.52
C LEU A 37 7.30 1.00 -2.34
N HIS A 38 8.46 1.66 -2.37
CA HIS A 38 8.86 2.60 -1.32
C HIS A 38 8.09 3.93 -1.41
N GLY A 39 8.10 4.68 -0.30
CA GLY A 39 7.52 6.01 -0.21
C GLY A 39 8.47 7.14 -0.60
N GLY A 40 8.04 8.38 -0.39
CA GLY A 40 8.89 9.56 -0.54
C GLY A 40 10.13 9.48 0.36
N ALA A 41 11.24 10.10 -0.08
CA ALA A 41 12.54 10.01 0.57
C ALA A 41 13.06 8.55 0.78
N GLY A 42 12.45 7.58 0.09
CA GLY A 42 12.85 6.17 0.13
C GLY A 42 13.66 5.76 -1.11
N TRP A 43 14.00 4.50 -1.12
CA TRP A 43 14.73 3.82 -2.20
C TRP A 43 14.33 2.35 -2.24
N ALA A 44 14.90 1.56 -3.15
CA ALA A 44 14.78 0.11 -3.09
C ALA A 44 15.43 -0.41 -1.81
N PHE A 45 14.61 -0.82 -0.82
CA PHE A 45 15.11 -1.30 0.47
C PHE A 45 15.48 -2.79 0.40
N ARG A 46 16.77 -3.09 0.50
CA ARG A 46 17.26 -4.46 0.58
C ARG A 46 16.71 -5.20 1.80
N GLN A 47 16.66 -4.53 2.96
CA GLN A 47 16.15 -5.11 4.22
C GLN A 47 14.68 -5.53 4.10
N TRP A 48 13.88 -4.78 3.35
CA TRP A 48 12.47 -5.12 3.15
C TRP A 48 12.30 -6.36 2.28
N VAL A 49 13.13 -6.50 1.24
CA VAL A 49 13.19 -7.72 0.41
C VAL A 49 13.62 -8.93 1.25
N GLU A 50 14.68 -8.78 2.07
CA GLU A 50 15.17 -9.86 2.93
C GLU A 50 14.13 -10.27 3.99
N LYS A 51 13.36 -9.32 4.55
CA LYS A 51 12.25 -9.60 5.46
C LYS A 51 11.20 -10.50 4.80
N TRP A 52 10.74 -10.15 3.59
CA TRP A 52 9.76 -10.97 2.87
C TRP A 52 10.32 -12.32 2.44
N ALA A 53 11.61 -12.40 2.09
CA ALA A 53 12.26 -13.66 1.77
C ALA A 53 12.35 -14.59 3.01
N ALA A 54 12.59 -14.03 4.20
CA ALA A 54 12.55 -14.78 5.46
C ALA A 54 11.14 -15.30 5.79
N GLU A 55 10.09 -14.59 5.37
CA GLU A 55 8.69 -15.01 5.50
C GLU A 55 8.23 -15.99 4.39
N GLY A 56 9.13 -16.41 3.51
CA GLY A 56 8.83 -17.44 2.51
C GLY A 56 8.43 -16.93 1.12
N TYR A 57 8.58 -15.64 0.84
CA TYR A 57 8.22 -15.01 -0.44
C TYR A 57 9.43 -14.77 -1.33
N ALA A 58 9.20 -14.78 -2.63
CA ALA A 58 10.10 -14.16 -3.61
C ALA A 58 9.75 -12.67 -3.70
N ALA A 59 10.64 -11.80 -3.25
CA ALA A 59 10.36 -10.37 -3.12
C ALA A 59 11.21 -9.54 -4.08
N ILE A 60 10.59 -8.50 -4.67
CA ILE A 60 11.27 -7.51 -5.49
C ILE A 60 10.91 -6.09 -5.01
N ALA A 61 11.92 -5.30 -4.64
CA ALA A 61 11.77 -3.89 -4.32
C ALA A 61 12.43 -3.05 -5.41
N ILE A 62 11.68 -2.17 -6.06
CA ILE A 62 12.18 -1.30 -7.12
C ILE A 62 12.48 0.09 -6.59
N ASP A 63 13.47 0.77 -7.19
CA ASP A 63 13.70 2.19 -6.98
C ASP A 63 12.75 3.02 -7.85
N LEU A 64 12.08 3.98 -7.24
CA LEU A 64 11.08 4.83 -7.88
C LEU A 64 11.61 6.26 -8.14
N CYS A 65 12.91 6.48 -7.86
CA CYS A 65 13.54 7.81 -7.92
C CYS A 65 14.72 7.90 -8.89
N GLY A 66 14.91 6.88 -9.75
CA GLY A 66 15.98 6.87 -10.73
C GLY A 66 17.36 6.57 -10.15
N ASN A 67 17.44 6.04 -8.92
CA ASN A 67 18.69 5.67 -8.30
C ASN A 67 19.04 4.20 -8.57
N GLY A 68 20.33 3.90 -8.44
CA GLY A 68 20.89 2.57 -8.42
C GLY A 68 21.32 2.15 -7.01
N PRO A 69 22.28 1.22 -6.92
CA PRO A 69 22.86 0.82 -5.63
C PRO A 69 23.39 2.02 -4.85
N GLU A 70 23.30 1.94 -3.50
CA GLU A 70 23.82 2.98 -2.60
C GLU A 70 23.17 4.37 -2.84
N ILE A 71 21.95 4.39 -3.38
CA ILE A 71 21.17 5.62 -3.63
C ILE A 71 21.90 6.58 -4.60
N ARG A 72 22.72 6.04 -5.51
CA ARG A 72 23.42 6.85 -6.51
C ARG A 72 22.55 6.96 -7.76
N PRO A 73 22.33 8.18 -8.31
CA PRO A 73 21.57 8.35 -9.54
C PRO A 73 22.14 7.50 -10.68
N LEU A 74 21.26 6.81 -11.39
CA LEU A 74 21.63 6.10 -12.62
C LEU A 74 21.75 7.12 -13.76
N PRO A 75 22.76 6.97 -14.65
CA PRO A 75 22.89 7.87 -15.83
C PRO A 75 21.68 7.88 -16.77
N ASP A 76 20.94 6.77 -16.77
CA ASP A 76 19.71 6.52 -17.53
C ASP A 76 18.55 6.12 -16.60
N GLY A 77 18.54 6.63 -15.38
CA GLY A 77 17.45 6.46 -14.42
C GLY A 77 16.19 7.18 -14.85
N GLY A 78 15.06 6.75 -14.27
CA GLY A 78 13.79 7.45 -14.40
C GLY A 78 13.75 8.79 -13.62
N PRO A 79 12.61 9.47 -13.63
CA PRO A 79 12.45 10.71 -12.87
C PRO A 79 12.56 10.45 -11.36
N ASN A 80 13.10 11.42 -10.64
CA ASN A 80 13.02 11.46 -9.19
C ASN A 80 11.64 11.96 -8.76
N LEU A 81 11.13 11.45 -7.65
CA LEU A 81 9.91 11.96 -7.01
C LEU A 81 10.05 13.47 -6.68
N GLY A 82 11.24 13.89 -6.22
CA GLY A 82 11.45 15.22 -5.68
C GLY A 82 10.79 15.36 -4.29
N ASP A 83 10.34 16.56 -4.00
CA ASP A 83 9.44 16.84 -2.89
C ASP A 83 7.96 16.75 -3.32
N ASP A 84 7.06 16.91 -2.34
CA ASP A 84 5.62 16.81 -2.61
C ASP A 84 5.15 17.92 -3.59
N GLU A 85 5.73 19.12 -3.54
CA GLU A 85 5.41 20.19 -4.49
C GLU A 85 5.78 19.78 -5.92
N ALA A 86 6.98 19.24 -6.13
CA ALA A 86 7.44 18.80 -7.45
C ALA A 86 6.55 17.70 -8.05
N VAL A 87 6.06 16.78 -7.22
CA VAL A 87 5.13 15.73 -7.65
C VAL A 87 3.83 16.33 -8.16
N PHE A 88 3.22 17.25 -7.43
CA PHE A 88 1.95 17.88 -7.84
C PHE A 88 2.14 18.75 -9.08
N MET A 89 3.22 19.53 -9.15
CA MET A 89 3.51 20.40 -10.30
C MET A 89 3.64 19.64 -11.63
N GLN A 90 3.86 18.34 -11.62
CA GLN A 90 3.86 17.53 -12.84
C GLN A 90 2.50 17.54 -13.57
N ALA A 91 1.40 17.79 -12.86
CA ALA A 91 0.07 17.92 -13.45
C ALA A 91 -0.09 19.20 -14.30
N GLU A 92 0.77 20.22 -14.13
CA GLU A 92 0.74 21.44 -14.96
C GLU A 92 1.10 21.17 -16.42
N ASN A 93 1.92 20.16 -16.70
CA ASN A 93 2.41 19.87 -18.05
C ASN A 93 1.35 19.30 -19.01
N GLY A 94 0.20 18.82 -18.53
CA GLY A 94 -0.87 18.25 -19.35
C GLY A 94 -0.56 16.92 -20.04
N ASP A 95 0.69 16.44 -20.02
CA ASP A 95 1.11 15.15 -20.57
C ASP A 95 1.50 14.20 -19.45
N MET A 96 0.59 13.28 -19.13
CA MET A 96 0.79 12.26 -18.07
C MET A 96 2.05 11.43 -18.26
N LYS A 97 2.46 11.15 -19.50
CA LYS A 97 3.67 10.34 -19.78
C LYS A 97 4.95 11.02 -19.29
N ARG A 98 4.88 12.31 -19.00
CA ARG A 98 5.99 13.09 -18.43
C ARG A 98 5.95 13.18 -16.91
N SER A 99 4.97 12.52 -16.27
CA SER A 99 4.87 12.53 -14.82
C SER A 99 5.68 11.39 -14.18
N TRP A 100 6.17 11.63 -12.98
CA TRP A 100 6.77 10.60 -12.13
C TRP A 100 5.78 9.48 -11.89
N THR A 101 4.52 9.80 -11.58
CA THR A 101 3.47 8.79 -11.31
C THR A 101 3.31 7.81 -12.46
N TYR A 102 3.24 8.30 -13.71
CA TYR A 102 3.14 7.41 -14.87
C TYR A 102 4.35 6.48 -14.99
N HIS A 103 5.56 7.01 -14.80
CA HIS A 103 6.79 6.24 -14.85
C HIS A 103 6.83 5.20 -13.73
N ALA A 104 6.48 5.60 -12.50
CA ALA A 104 6.50 4.72 -11.32
C ALA A 104 5.46 3.59 -11.42
N VAL A 105 4.23 3.88 -11.85
CA VAL A 105 3.18 2.87 -12.11
C VAL A 105 3.63 1.89 -13.20
N SER A 106 4.16 2.40 -14.32
CA SER A 106 4.68 1.55 -15.40
C SER A 106 5.83 0.66 -14.93
N SER A 107 6.72 1.21 -14.10
CA SER A 107 7.85 0.48 -13.52
C SER A 107 7.37 -0.63 -12.57
N ALA A 108 6.36 -0.38 -11.76
CA ALA A 108 5.76 -1.37 -10.87
C ALA A 108 5.13 -2.54 -11.65
N ILE A 109 4.39 -2.25 -12.72
CA ILE A 109 3.78 -3.27 -13.61
C ILE A 109 4.87 -4.09 -14.32
N LEU A 110 5.96 -3.46 -14.76
CA LEU A 110 7.09 -4.18 -15.37
C LEU A 110 7.87 -5.00 -14.34
N ALA A 111 8.04 -4.52 -13.12
CA ALA A 111 8.64 -5.30 -12.03
C ALA A 111 7.80 -6.55 -11.71
N HIS A 112 6.47 -6.44 -11.73
CA HIS A 112 5.58 -7.59 -11.62
C HIS A 112 5.77 -8.55 -12.79
N SER A 113 5.83 -8.07 -14.03
CA SER A 113 6.09 -8.90 -15.20
C SER A 113 7.46 -9.62 -15.12
N LEU A 114 8.48 -8.95 -14.62
CA LEU A 114 9.78 -9.55 -14.34
C LEU A 114 9.66 -10.66 -13.28
N LEU A 115 8.99 -10.37 -12.17
CA LEU A 115 8.76 -11.34 -11.08
C LEU A 115 8.03 -12.60 -11.62
N LEU A 116 6.97 -12.41 -12.41
CA LEU A 116 6.22 -13.50 -13.04
C LEU A 116 7.07 -14.35 -14.00
N SER A 117 8.13 -13.80 -14.58
CA SER A 117 9.03 -14.53 -15.49
C SER A 117 10.05 -15.41 -14.77
N MET A 118 10.21 -15.25 -13.46
CA MET A 118 11.20 -15.99 -12.67
C MET A 118 10.72 -17.41 -12.38
N LYS A 119 11.58 -18.40 -12.63
CA LYS A 119 11.24 -19.84 -12.46
C LYS A 119 10.87 -20.21 -11.02
N GLN A 120 11.41 -19.48 -10.05
CA GLN A 120 11.21 -19.69 -8.61
C GLN A 120 9.87 -19.12 -8.12
N VAL A 121 9.19 -18.30 -8.93
CA VAL A 121 7.95 -17.62 -8.55
C VAL A 121 6.74 -18.44 -8.99
N ASP A 122 5.79 -18.59 -8.10
CA ASP A 122 4.45 -19.06 -8.44
C ASP A 122 3.65 -17.89 -9.01
N ALA A 123 3.47 -17.89 -10.32
CA ALA A 123 2.79 -16.80 -11.02
C ALA A 123 1.32 -16.61 -10.60
N ASP A 124 0.71 -17.63 -10.01
CA ASP A 124 -0.66 -17.57 -9.50
C ASP A 124 -0.74 -17.06 -8.03
N LYS A 125 0.40 -16.75 -7.42
CA LYS A 125 0.51 -16.35 -6.01
C LYS A 125 1.33 -15.07 -5.84
N THR A 126 0.97 -14.00 -6.54
CA THR A 126 1.71 -12.74 -6.44
C THR A 126 0.90 -11.62 -5.80
N CYS A 127 1.56 -10.81 -4.96
CA CYS A 127 0.98 -9.73 -4.17
C CYS A 127 1.73 -8.41 -4.37
N LEU A 128 1.09 -7.30 -3.98
CA LEU A 128 1.63 -5.96 -4.08
C LEU A 128 1.47 -5.21 -2.76
N THR A 129 2.53 -4.58 -2.29
CA THR A 129 2.43 -3.62 -1.16
C THR A 129 3.34 -2.43 -1.38
N GLY A 130 2.98 -1.32 -0.81
CA GLY A 130 3.77 -0.09 -0.88
C GLY A 130 3.42 0.86 0.25
N ILE A 131 4.33 1.77 0.58
CA ILE A 131 4.29 2.63 1.76
C ILE A 131 4.25 4.08 1.34
N SER A 132 3.33 4.89 1.90
CA SER A 132 3.23 6.33 1.64
C SER A 132 2.99 6.59 0.13
N TRP A 133 3.87 7.30 -0.56
CA TRP A 133 3.80 7.40 -2.02
C TRP A 133 3.78 6.03 -2.72
N GLY A 134 4.45 5.02 -2.17
CA GLY A 134 4.32 3.64 -2.64
C GLY A 134 2.94 3.05 -2.37
N GLY A 135 2.29 3.41 -1.26
CA GLY A 135 0.89 3.07 -0.97
C GLY A 135 -0.08 3.74 -1.95
N TYR A 136 0.16 5.02 -2.25
CA TYR A 136 -0.53 5.76 -3.32
C TYR A 136 -0.42 5.02 -4.66
N LEU A 137 0.80 4.62 -5.07
CA LEU A 137 1.03 3.84 -6.29
C LEU A 137 0.35 2.47 -6.23
N THR A 138 0.35 1.82 -5.06
CA THR A 138 -0.30 0.52 -4.86
C THR A 138 -1.80 0.59 -5.16
N CYS A 139 -2.48 1.68 -4.75
CA CYS A 139 -3.90 1.90 -5.08
C CYS A 139 -4.14 1.97 -6.59
N ILE A 140 -3.26 2.64 -7.33
CA ILE A 140 -3.37 2.79 -8.79
C ILE A 140 -3.03 1.47 -9.50
N VAL A 141 -1.91 0.86 -9.14
CA VAL A 141 -1.43 -0.38 -9.78
C VAL A 141 -2.41 -1.53 -9.56
N ALA A 142 -3.01 -1.66 -8.37
CA ALA A 142 -4.00 -2.70 -8.09
C ALA A 142 -5.27 -2.62 -8.95
N ALA A 143 -5.61 -1.42 -9.44
CA ALA A 143 -6.72 -1.23 -10.38
C ALA A 143 -6.32 -1.52 -11.84
N LEU A 144 -5.03 -1.41 -12.18
CA LEU A 144 -4.52 -1.55 -13.54
C LEU A 144 -3.92 -2.92 -13.85
N ASP A 145 -3.42 -3.64 -12.84
CA ASP A 145 -2.79 -4.95 -13.00
C ASP A 145 -3.53 -6.04 -12.19
N ASN A 146 -4.50 -6.66 -12.80
CA ASN A 146 -5.33 -7.72 -12.22
C ASN A 146 -4.63 -9.09 -12.12
N ARG A 147 -3.37 -9.21 -12.48
CA ARG A 147 -2.58 -10.42 -12.31
C ARG A 147 -2.19 -10.67 -10.86
N PHE A 148 -2.13 -9.62 -10.03
CA PHE A 148 -1.95 -9.75 -8.58
C PHE A 148 -3.13 -10.48 -7.94
N LYS A 149 -2.87 -11.25 -6.89
CA LYS A 149 -3.90 -11.93 -6.08
C LYS A 149 -4.38 -11.09 -4.91
N ALA A 150 -3.57 -10.17 -4.44
CA ALA A 150 -3.93 -9.21 -3.41
C ALA A 150 -3.01 -7.98 -3.44
N ALA A 151 -3.51 -6.87 -2.89
CA ALA A 151 -2.75 -5.65 -2.68
C ALA A 151 -2.94 -5.10 -1.26
N ALA A 152 -1.89 -4.51 -0.69
CA ALA A 152 -1.93 -3.87 0.62
C ALA A 152 -1.24 -2.50 0.58
N PRO A 153 -1.94 -1.42 0.20
CA PRO A 153 -1.41 -0.07 0.36
C PRO A 153 -1.32 0.30 1.84
N VAL A 154 -0.16 0.83 2.23
CA VAL A 154 0.10 1.33 3.58
C VAL A 154 0.19 2.85 3.52
N TYR A 155 -0.62 3.53 4.30
CA TYR A 155 -0.83 4.98 4.35
C TYR A 155 -1.48 5.58 3.09
N GLY A 156 -1.10 5.19 1.86
CA GLY A 156 -1.59 5.79 0.61
C GLY A 156 -3.10 5.71 0.40
N CYS A 157 -3.70 6.80 -0.03
CA CYS A 157 -5.12 6.89 -0.38
C CYS A 157 -5.38 7.95 -1.46
N GLY A 158 -6.61 8.08 -1.92
CA GLY A 158 -7.07 9.16 -2.78
C GLY A 158 -7.59 10.38 -2.00
N TYR A 159 -8.20 11.29 -2.72
CA TYR A 159 -8.63 12.60 -2.21
C TYR A 159 -7.45 13.41 -1.65
N MET A 160 -6.35 13.39 -2.42
CA MET A 160 -5.12 14.07 -2.04
C MET A 160 -5.31 15.57 -1.82
N ASP A 161 -6.30 16.18 -2.46
CA ASP A 161 -6.65 17.58 -2.31
C ASP A 161 -7.42 17.92 -1.03
N GLU A 162 -7.80 16.92 -0.25
CA GLU A 162 -8.44 17.07 1.05
C GLU A 162 -7.50 16.72 2.22
N LEU A 163 -6.27 16.28 1.93
CA LEU A 163 -5.27 15.92 2.94
C LEU A 163 -4.45 17.14 3.33
N LYS A 164 -4.59 17.58 4.57
CA LYS A 164 -3.92 18.78 5.11
C LYS A 164 -2.41 18.77 4.92
N PHE A 165 -1.79 17.60 5.02
CA PHE A 165 -0.34 17.45 4.81
C PHE A 165 0.10 17.90 3.42
N PHE A 166 -0.74 17.71 2.40
CA PHE A 166 -0.45 18.05 1.01
C PHE A 166 -1.00 19.40 0.56
N ASP A 167 -1.67 20.16 1.44
CA ASP A 167 -2.27 21.47 1.11
C ASP A 167 -1.28 22.44 0.45
N TYR A 168 -0.04 22.49 0.97
CA TYR A 168 0.97 23.38 0.42
C TYR A 168 1.29 23.05 -1.05
N GLY A 169 1.60 21.78 -1.35
CA GLY A 169 1.90 21.35 -2.74
C GLY A 169 0.70 21.53 -3.65
N MET A 170 -0.50 21.15 -3.21
CA MET A 170 -1.74 21.31 -3.96
C MET A 170 -2.09 22.79 -4.23
N SER A 171 -1.78 23.72 -3.32
CA SER A 171 -2.03 25.15 -3.48
C SER A 171 -1.17 25.82 -4.56
N LYS A 172 -0.09 25.16 -5.00
CA LYS A 172 0.78 25.66 -6.09
C LYS A 172 0.22 25.37 -7.47
N LEU A 173 -0.73 24.44 -7.58
CA LEU A 173 -1.36 24.10 -8.84
C LEU A 173 -2.31 25.21 -9.30
N SER A 174 -2.33 25.47 -10.61
CA SER A 174 -3.45 26.16 -11.24
C SER A 174 -4.75 25.37 -11.07
N ALA A 175 -5.89 26.01 -11.27
CA ALA A 175 -7.19 25.32 -11.26
C ALA A 175 -7.22 24.13 -12.24
N ASP A 176 -6.65 24.33 -13.44
CA ASP A 176 -6.55 23.28 -14.45
C ASP A 176 -5.56 22.18 -14.07
N GLY A 177 -4.43 22.52 -13.44
CA GLY A 177 -3.45 21.58 -12.91
C GLY A 177 -4.07 20.70 -11.82
N LYS A 178 -4.78 21.31 -10.86
CA LYS A 178 -5.51 20.58 -9.82
C LYS A 178 -6.59 19.66 -10.41
N ALA A 179 -7.37 20.15 -11.36
CA ALA A 179 -8.38 19.33 -12.03
C ALA A 179 -7.76 18.14 -12.78
N ARG A 180 -6.60 18.33 -13.44
CA ARG A 180 -5.86 17.22 -14.08
C ARG A 180 -5.33 16.23 -13.06
N TRP A 181 -4.73 16.70 -11.96
CA TRP A 181 -4.28 15.81 -10.90
C TRP A 181 -5.41 14.91 -10.42
N MET A 182 -6.53 15.50 -9.99
CA MET A 182 -7.68 14.76 -9.44
C MET A 182 -8.33 13.82 -10.45
N ARG A 183 -8.31 14.15 -11.75
CA ARG A 183 -8.89 13.32 -12.81
C ARG A 183 -7.98 12.17 -13.23
N ASP A 184 -6.67 12.40 -13.28
CA ASP A 184 -5.74 11.51 -13.99
C ASP A 184 -4.75 10.79 -13.05
N LEU A 185 -4.44 11.36 -11.88
CA LEU A 185 -3.38 10.90 -11.00
C LEU A 185 -3.87 10.53 -9.58
N ASP A 186 -5.02 11.03 -9.14
CA ASP A 186 -5.52 10.74 -7.80
C ASP A 186 -6.04 9.28 -7.68
N PRO A 187 -5.64 8.53 -6.65
CA PRO A 187 -6.12 7.16 -6.47
C PRO A 187 -7.63 7.00 -6.40
N SER A 188 -8.39 8.05 -6.03
CA SER A 188 -9.86 7.97 -5.96
C SER A 188 -10.52 7.62 -7.29
N VAL A 189 -9.87 7.93 -8.43
CA VAL A 189 -10.40 7.58 -9.75
C VAL A 189 -10.12 6.13 -10.15
N TYR A 190 -9.15 5.47 -9.49
CA TYR A 190 -8.76 4.09 -9.76
C TYR A 190 -9.40 3.09 -8.81
N LEU A 191 -9.53 3.43 -7.52
CA LEU A 191 -10.05 2.55 -6.47
C LEU A 191 -11.39 1.87 -6.80
N PRO A 192 -12.37 2.52 -7.50
CA PRO A 192 -13.61 1.85 -7.91
C PRO A 192 -13.41 0.67 -8.87
N TYR A 193 -12.28 0.60 -9.56
CA TYR A 193 -11.96 -0.44 -10.55
C TYR A 193 -11.05 -1.54 -10.00
N VAL A 194 -10.73 -1.52 -8.72
CA VAL A 194 -9.97 -2.60 -8.08
C VAL A 194 -10.75 -3.91 -8.17
N GLY A 195 -10.15 -4.90 -8.83
CA GLY A 195 -10.72 -6.21 -9.09
C GLY A 195 -10.07 -7.36 -8.30
N ILE A 196 -9.26 -7.04 -7.28
CA ILE A 196 -8.53 -7.99 -6.43
C ILE A 196 -8.74 -7.66 -4.94
N PRO A 197 -8.62 -8.63 -4.03
CA PRO A 197 -8.61 -8.37 -2.59
C PRO A 197 -7.61 -7.27 -2.22
N MET A 198 -8.04 -6.28 -1.45
CA MET A 198 -7.21 -5.15 -1.02
C MET A 198 -7.37 -4.88 0.47
N LEU A 199 -6.24 -4.91 1.20
CA LEU A 199 -6.16 -4.52 2.61
C LEU A 199 -5.61 -3.09 2.71
N MET A 200 -6.47 -2.14 3.01
CA MET A 200 -6.08 -0.75 3.27
C MET A 200 -5.50 -0.63 4.69
N VAL A 201 -4.21 -0.32 4.81
CA VAL A 201 -3.50 -0.25 6.11
C VAL A 201 -3.11 1.19 6.42
N ASN A 202 -3.49 1.68 7.61
CA ASN A 202 -3.09 3.00 8.09
C ASN A 202 -2.91 3.01 9.62
N GLY A 203 -2.31 4.07 10.14
CA GLY A 203 -2.23 4.36 11.57
C GLY A 203 -3.24 5.43 11.97
N ASN A 204 -3.80 5.32 13.17
CA ASN A 204 -4.66 6.39 13.70
C ASN A 204 -3.86 7.63 14.15
N THR A 205 -2.53 7.57 14.10
CA THR A 205 -1.59 8.67 14.39
C THR A 205 -0.75 9.06 13.17
N ASP A 206 -1.10 8.60 11.99
CA ASP A 206 -0.46 9.00 10.73
C ASP A 206 -0.68 10.50 10.48
N THR A 207 0.40 11.24 10.23
CA THR A 207 0.34 12.71 10.07
C THR A 207 0.14 13.15 8.63
N ALA A 208 0.24 12.25 7.66
CA ALA A 208 0.11 12.57 6.24
C ALA A 208 -1.22 12.13 5.63
N PHE A 209 -1.76 10.99 6.06
CA PHE A 209 -2.99 10.42 5.54
C PHE A 209 -4.04 10.28 6.65
N ASP A 210 -4.83 11.32 6.84
CA ASP A 210 -5.85 11.38 7.89
C ASP A 210 -6.93 10.29 7.73
N VAL A 211 -7.40 9.75 8.87
CA VAL A 211 -8.39 8.67 8.91
C VAL A 211 -9.68 8.99 8.14
N PRO A 212 -10.27 10.20 8.17
CA PRO A 212 -11.48 10.50 7.40
C PRO A 212 -11.31 10.34 5.89
N GLN A 213 -10.22 10.89 5.30
CA GLN A 213 -9.93 10.78 3.86
C GLN A 213 -9.54 9.36 3.48
N TYR A 214 -8.80 8.68 4.39
CA TYR A 214 -8.48 7.27 4.22
C TYR A 214 -9.74 6.40 4.18
N GLN A 215 -10.67 6.59 5.11
CA GLN A 215 -11.96 5.90 5.13
C GLN A 215 -12.81 6.21 3.89
N LYS A 216 -12.81 7.48 3.44
CA LYS A 216 -13.50 7.91 2.22
C LYS A 216 -12.96 7.13 1.00
N SER A 217 -11.64 6.99 0.89
CA SER A 217 -10.97 6.20 -0.16
C SER A 217 -11.32 4.71 -0.05
N CYS A 218 -11.29 4.13 1.15
CA CYS A 218 -11.67 2.73 1.36
C CYS A 218 -13.06 2.42 0.82
N ARG A 219 -14.02 3.34 0.96
CA ARG A 219 -15.41 3.14 0.51
C ARG A 219 -15.55 3.06 -1.02
N LEU A 220 -14.56 3.52 -1.78
CA LEU A 220 -14.57 3.41 -3.24
C LEU A 220 -14.27 2.00 -3.72
N ILE A 221 -13.54 1.20 -2.94
CA ILE A 221 -13.20 -0.17 -3.28
C ILE A 221 -14.48 -1.03 -3.20
N PRO A 222 -14.78 -1.87 -4.22
CA PRO A 222 -15.92 -2.78 -4.16
C PRO A 222 -15.92 -3.60 -2.87
N GLN A 223 -17.05 -3.66 -2.18
CA GLN A 223 -17.17 -4.18 -0.81
C GLN A 223 -16.57 -5.57 -0.60
N HIS A 224 -16.71 -6.44 -1.59
CA HIS A 224 -16.22 -7.82 -1.52
C HIS A 224 -14.69 -7.96 -1.65
N PHE A 225 -14.02 -6.91 -2.12
CA PHE A 225 -12.55 -6.86 -2.20
C PHE A 225 -11.91 -6.04 -1.08
N ARG A 226 -12.72 -5.29 -0.32
CA ARG A 226 -12.25 -4.31 0.65
C ARG A 226 -12.07 -4.91 2.03
N GLU A 227 -10.84 -4.81 2.57
CA GLU A 227 -10.50 -4.99 3.96
C GLU A 227 -9.80 -3.73 4.47
N VAL A 228 -9.93 -3.43 5.76
CA VAL A 228 -9.36 -2.22 6.38
C VAL A 228 -8.67 -2.58 7.68
N CYS A 229 -7.47 -2.06 7.87
CA CYS A 229 -6.68 -2.21 9.09
C CYS A 229 -6.19 -0.82 9.52
N ILE A 230 -6.79 -0.26 10.57
CA ILE A 230 -6.30 0.98 11.21
C ILE A 230 -5.61 0.58 12.51
N ARG A 231 -4.29 0.72 12.56
CA ARG A 231 -3.48 0.32 13.71
C ARG A 231 -3.35 1.45 14.73
N PRO A 232 -3.72 1.22 16.00
CA PRO A 232 -3.53 2.21 17.04
C PRO A 232 -2.04 2.53 17.26
N GLY A 233 -1.72 3.83 17.33
CA GLY A 233 -0.38 4.33 17.58
C GLY A 233 0.63 4.18 16.44
N MET A 234 0.25 3.62 15.30
CA MET A 234 1.14 3.47 14.15
C MET A 234 1.40 4.84 13.52
N ARG A 235 2.68 5.21 13.46
CA ARG A 235 3.16 6.46 12.88
C ARG A 235 3.50 6.32 11.41
N HIS A 236 3.64 7.45 10.72
CA HIS A 236 4.08 7.48 9.33
C HIS A 236 5.58 7.21 9.22
N GLY A 237 5.97 6.14 8.52
CA GLY A 237 7.37 5.79 8.30
C GLY A 237 7.52 4.50 7.48
N HIS A 238 8.70 4.31 6.88
CA HIS A 238 8.97 3.10 6.11
C HIS A 238 9.02 1.86 7.02
N TYR A 239 9.72 1.95 8.14
CA TYR A 239 9.86 0.81 9.06
C TYR A 239 8.55 0.45 9.72
N GLU A 240 7.79 1.44 10.17
CA GLU A 240 6.45 1.27 10.73
C GLU A 240 5.50 0.66 9.69
N GLY A 241 5.66 1.06 8.42
CA GLY A 241 4.79 0.61 7.32
C GLY A 241 5.01 -0.82 6.88
N TRP A 242 6.18 -1.43 7.08
CA TRP A 242 6.38 -2.83 6.74
C TRP A 242 6.25 -3.80 7.92
N GLU A 243 6.03 -3.29 9.15
CA GLU A 243 5.87 -4.11 10.35
C GLU A 243 4.50 -4.81 10.51
N PRO A 244 3.36 -4.30 9.98
CA PRO A 244 2.06 -4.92 10.22
C PRO A 244 2.02 -6.38 9.76
N ALA A 245 1.95 -7.32 10.71
CA ALA A 245 1.80 -8.74 10.42
C ALA A 245 0.50 -9.06 9.67
N GLU A 246 -0.48 -8.17 9.77
CA GLU A 246 -1.77 -8.24 9.09
C GLU A 246 -1.59 -8.28 7.56
N ILE A 247 -0.56 -7.60 7.01
CA ILE A 247 -0.27 -7.62 5.57
C ILE A 247 0.11 -9.03 5.13
N ARG A 248 1.02 -9.68 5.87
CA ARG A 248 1.44 -11.05 5.58
C ARG A 248 0.27 -12.03 5.72
N CYS A 249 -0.45 -11.97 6.84
CA CYS A 249 -1.61 -12.85 7.07
C CYS A 249 -2.68 -12.68 5.98
N PHE A 250 -2.91 -11.44 5.52
CA PHE A 250 -3.82 -11.15 4.43
C PHE A 250 -3.35 -11.77 3.11
N PHE A 251 -2.06 -11.63 2.78
CA PHE A 251 -1.50 -12.23 1.57
C PHE A 251 -1.53 -13.76 1.62
N GLU A 252 -1.13 -14.38 2.74
CA GLU A 252 -1.24 -15.84 2.94
C GLU A 252 -2.66 -16.34 2.71
N SER A 253 -3.66 -15.64 3.25
CA SER A 253 -5.07 -15.95 3.01
C SER A 253 -5.46 -15.82 1.53
N ALA A 254 -5.02 -14.75 0.86
CA ALA A 254 -5.37 -14.48 -0.52
C ALA A 254 -4.75 -15.48 -1.51
N VAL A 255 -3.57 -16.01 -1.21
CA VAL A 255 -2.89 -17.03 -2.03
C VAL A 255 -3.22 -18.47 -1.62
N GLY A 256 -4.11 -18.66 -0.65
CA GLY A 256 -4.60 -19.97 -0.21
C GLY A 256 -3.69 -20.72 0.77
N ASP A 257 -2.71 -20.04 1.36
CA ASP A 257 -1.74 -20.63 2.29
C ASP A 257 -2.03 -20.27 3.77
N GLY A 258 -3.08 -19.47 4.05
CA GLY A 258 -3.42 -18.98 5.39
C GLY A 258 -4.91 -18.95 5.69
N TYR A 259 -5.23 -18.52 6.91
CA TYR A 259 -6.62 -18.36 7.35
C TYR A 259 -7.20 -17.02 6.90
N PRO A 260 -8.51 -16.96 6.60
CA PRO A 260 -9.19 -15.70 6.31
C PRO A 260 -9.03 -14.70 7.47
N PRO A 261 -8.87 -13.41 7.18
CA PRO A 261 -8.84 -12.37 8.20
C PRO A 261 -10.16 -12.31 8.97
N ILE A 262 -10.13 -11.75 10.17
CA ILE A 262 -11.35 -11.47 10.94
C ILE A 262 -12.16 -10.44 10.17
N ARG A 263 -13.44 -10.75 9.92
CA ARG A 263 -14.38 -9.83 9.27
C ARG A 263 -15.47 -9.43 10.23
N ILE A 264 -15.62 -8.13 10.45
CA ILE A 264 -16.77 -7.57 11.16
C ILE A 264 -17.99 -7.74 10.24
N THR A 265 -19.04 -8.36 10.75
CA THR A 265 -20.26 -8.66 10.01
C THR A 265 -21.42 -7.75 10.40
N ASP A 266 -21.41 -7.28 11.65
CA ASP A 266 -22.43 -6.37 12.17
C ASP A 266 -21.89 -5.56 13.35
N VAL A 267 -22.43 -4.34 13.51
CA VAL A 267 -22.15 -3.45 14.64
C VAL A 267 -23.45 -2.86 15.11
N SER A 268 -23.82 -3.09 16.36
CA SER A 268 -24.99 -2.49 17.00
C SER A 268 -24.61 -1.75 18.27
N LEU A 269 -25.30 -0.67 18.55
CA LEU A 269 -25.12 0.16 19.73
C LEU A 269 -26.49 0.38 20.38
N ASP A 270 -26.73 -0.33 21.48
CA ASP A 270 -27.90 -0.15 22.34
C ASP A 270 -27.39 0.39 23.70
N ASP A 271 -27.59 -0.37 24.78
CA ASP A 271 -26.99 -0.09 26.09
C ASP A 271 -25.49 -0.43 26.12
N SER A 272 -25.04 -1.19 25.12
CA SER A 272 -23.63 -1.58 24.91
C SER A 272 -23.31 -1.64 23.43
N LEU A 273 -22.02 -1.38 23.09
CA LEU A 273 -21.52 -1.66 21.74
C LEU A 273 -21.37 -3.18 21.59
N ARG A 274 -21.97 -3.73 20.56
CA ARG A 274 -21.85 -5.14 20.19
C ARG A 274 -21.30 -5.23 18.76
N VAL A 275 -20.26 -6.05 18.59
CA VAL A 275 -19.67 -6.30 17.28
C VAL A 275 -19.72 -7.79 17.00
N SER A 276 -20.36 -8.15 15.90
CA SER A 276 -20.37 -9.51 15.36
C SER A 276 -19.24 -9.67 14.36
N PHE A 277 -18.57 -10.82 14.41
CA PHE A 277 -17.47 -11.09 13.50
C PHE A 277 -17.46 -12.53 13.00
N ARG A 278 -16.81 -12.72 11.86
CA ARG A 278 -16.51 -14.04 11.29
C ARG A 278 -15.00 -14.21 11.22
N THR A 279 -14.49 -15.36 11.64
CA THR A 279 -13.06 -15.63 11.70
C THR A 279 -12.75 -17.10 11.46
N GLY A 280 -11.58 -17.39 10.91
CA GLY A 280 -10.99 -18.73 10.86
C GLY A 280 -10.25 -19.11 12.14
N ILE A 281 -9.76 -18.12 12.91
CA ILE A 281 -9.09 -18.30 14.20
C ILE A 281 -9.74 -17.35 15.20
N PHE A 282 -10.19 -17.87 16.34
CA PHE A 282 -10.86 -17.06 17.35
C PHE A 282 -9.86 -16.12 18.04
N PRO A 283 -10.19 -14.80 18.17
CA PRO A 283 -9.30 -13.85 18.83
C PRO A 283 -9.16 -14.11 20.33
N TYR A 284 -8.03 -13.70 20.91
CA TYR A 284 -7.76 -13.78 22.34
C TYR A 284 -8.32 -12.60 23.11
N SER A 285 -8.33 -11.42 22.51
CA SER A 285 -8.80 -10.16 23.11
C SER A 285 -9.53 -9.32 22.07
N ALA A 286 -10.36 -8.41 22.54
CA ALA A 286 -10.97 -7.36 21.77
C ALA A 286 -10.84 -6.03 22.51
N GLU A 287 -10.55 -4.99 21.78
CA GLU A 287 -10.48 -3.62 22.27
C GLU A 287 -11.22 -2.71 21.32
N PHE A 288 -11.88 -1.71 21.86
CA PHE A 288 -12.56 -0.68 21.10
C PHE A 288 -11.84 0.65 21.25
N TYR A 289 -11.37 1.19 20.14
CA TYR A 289 -10.73 2.51 20.06
C TYR A 289 -11.74 3.50 19.51
N TYR A 290 -11.98 4.58 20.24
CA TYR A 290 -12.92 5.61 19.82
C TYR A 290 -12.40 7.01 20.12
N THR A 291 -12.98 7.98 19.45
CA THR A 291 -12.71 9.40 19.68
C THR A 291 -14.00 10.19 19.55
N ASN A 292 -14.15 11.22 20.38
CA ASN A 292 -15.19 12.24 20.25
C ASN A 292 -14.73 13.45 19.44
N ASP A 293 -13.43 13.47 19.08
CA ASP A 293 -12.81 14.54 18.31
C ASP A 293 -12.84 14.19 16.82
N THR A 294 -13.80 14.81 16.12
CA THR A 294 -13.97 14.65 14.67
C THR A 294 -13.34 15.77 13.84
N LEU A 295 -12.74 16.76 14.48
CA LEU A 295 -12.23 17.98 13.84
C LEU A 295 -10.71 18.03 13.78
N SER A 296 -10.01 17.46 14.75
CA SER A 296 -8.55 17.44 14.78
C SER A 296 -7.98 16.48 13.74
N ASP A 297 -6.81 16.82 13.21
CA ASP A 297 -5.99 15.90 12.43
C ASP A 297 -5.51 14.72 13.31
N ASN A 298 -4.99 13.67 12.67
CA ASN A 298 -4.55 12.47 13.37
C ASN A 298 -3.45 12.74 14.41
N ALA A 299 -2.60 13.75 14.21
CA ALA A 299 -1.51 14.08 15.14
C ALA A 299 -2.00 14.60 16.48
N HIS A 300 -3.16 15.26 16.48
CA HIS A 300 -3.74 15.94 17.65
C HIS A 300 -4.98 15.23 18.21
N ARG A 301 -5.53 14.27 17.46
CA ARG A 301 -6.75 13.55 17.85
C ARG A 301 -6.50 12.65 19.05
N VAL A 302 -7.32 12.83 20.08
CA VAL A 302 -7.27 12.01 21.30
C VAL A 302 -8.12 10.75 21.09
N TRP A 303 -7.50 9.60 21.30
CA TRP A 303 -8.15 8.30 21.23
C TRP A 303 -8.31 7.70 22.61
N HIS A 304 -9.47 7.07 22.84
CA HIS A 304 -9.81 6.35 24.06
C HIS A 304 -9.90 4.85 23.75
N THR A 305 -9.60 4.02 24.75
CA THR A 305 -9.63 2.57 24.61
C THR A 305 -10.54 1.96 25.67
N VAL A 306 -11.35 1.00 25.26
CA VAL A 306 -12.19 0.20 26.15
C VAL A 306 -11.99 -1.27 25.80
N GLY A 307 -11.74 -2.12 26.80
CA GLY A 307 -11.66 -3.57 26.64
C GLY A 307 -13.03 -4.17 26.36
N GLY A 308 -13.07 -5.11 25.42
CA GLY A 308 -14.27 -5.87 25.07
C GLY A 308 -14.30 -7.26 25.72
N THR A 309 -15.49 -7.81 25.90
CA THR A 309 -15.70 -9.18 26.35
C THR A 309 -16.05 -10.08 25.16
N LEU A 310 -15.20 -11.05 24.88
CA LEU A 310 -15.40 -12.00 23.78
C LEU A 310 -16.42 -13.08 24.13
N ASN A 311 -17.45 -13.25 23.30
CA ASN A 311 -18.40 -14.36 23.37
C ASN A 311 -18.13 -15.36 22.24
N ARG A 312 -17.52 -16.49 22.59
CA ARG A 312 -17.12 -17.53 21.63
C ARG A 312 -18.30 -18.24 20.98
N GLU A 313 -19.39 -18.43 21.70
CA GLU A 313 -20.56 -19.15 21.18
C GLU A 313 -21.31 -18.30 20.12
N LYS A 314 -21.34 -16.98 20.31
CA LYS A 314 -22.04 -16.06 19.43
C LYS A 314 -21.14 -15.41 18.37
N GLY A 315 -19.81 -15.57 18.44
CA GLY A 315 -18.88 -14.87 17.57
C GLY A 315 -18.99 -13.34 17.68
N THR A 316 -19.14 -12.81 18.91
CA THR A 316 -19.33 -11.39 19.20
C THR A 316 -18.38 -10.90 20.30
N PHE A 317 -18.18 -9.61 20.38
CA PHE A 317 -17.64 -8.90 21.52
C PHE A 317 -18.36 -7.58 21.73
#